data_5113b1b2996d25033330335af4cbace4
#
_entry.id   5113b1b2996d25033330335af4cbace4
#
_cell.length_a   1.000
_cell.length_b   1.000
_cell.length_c   1.000
_cell.angle_alpha   90.00
_cell.angle_beta   90.00
_cell.angle_gamma   90.00
#
_symmetry.space_group_name_H-M   'P 1'
#
loop_
_entity.id
_entity.type
_entity.pdbx_description
1 polymer ?
#
loop_
_entity_poly.entity_id
_entity_poly.type
_entity_poly.pdbx_seq_one_letter_code
_entity_poly.pdbx_strand_id
1 'polypeptide(L)'
;TPSTEELGNLHRNVVFSGTDKLPAVPFSRLNSSNPEGLWRWMDGLRKQGIESLAIPHNSNGSNGAMFAFTDWAGNTIDQEYAEQRMRNEPLVEITQVKGTSDTHPLLSPNDEWANFEIYPKRVATALPSIAPGSYVRDAWQRGLATAANNNGNPYKFGVIGSSDTHTAAAPLEEDNYFGKVSIMDATPERRGSIPASFLYGTLIRLGMPDMVEEVDDKTYLNFPGYKFWGASGIAGVWAEENTREAIYDALRRKETFATSGTRIKVRFFAGYELDEADLTSQDLISTAYQSGVTMGGTLRVDADRRPTFLTWAVADPNTAQLQRVQIIKGWLQDGEHREQVYDVACSDGLSVDTNTHRCPDNGAKVNLDDCSRTANVGASELRTLWQDPDFVPGQEAFYYVRVLENPVCRWSTWDAIRSGEQPRPDLPATIQERAWSSPIWYSASTDDNNFVH
;
A
#
# COMPACT_ATOMS: atom_id res chain seq x y z
N THR A 1 -24.11 -17.30 7.25
CA THR A 1 -22.98 -16.37 7.32
C THR A 1 -21.74 -17.17 7.66
N PRO A 2 -20.65 -17.03 6.89
CA PRO A 2 -19.38 -17.66 7.24
C PRO A 2 -18.97 -17.26 8.66
N SER A 3 -18.40 -18.17 9.42
CA SER A 3 -17.87 -17.83 10.74
C SER A 3 -16.69 -16.85 10.61
N THR A 4 -16.42 -16.04 11.63
CA THR A 4 -15.25 -15.14 11.65
C THR A 4 -13.92 -15.91 11.57
N GLU A 5 -13.93 -17.21 11.81
CA GLU A 5 -12.79 -18.12 11.62
C GLU A 5 -12.57 -18.47 10.14
N GLU A 6 -13.63 -18.47 9.32
CA GLU A 6 -13.53 -18.74 7.87
C GLU A 6 -13.18 -17.49 7.08
N LEU A 7 -13.66 -16.34 7.51
CA LEU A 7 -13.32 -15.04 6.93
C LEU A 7 -12.16 -14.42 7.71
N GLY A 8 -11.28 -13.74 7.05
CA GLY A 8 -10.25 -12.94 7.70
C GLY A 8 -10.82 -11.66 8.32
N ASN A 9 -9.92 -10.76 8.65
CA ASN A 9 -10.26 -9.46 9.22
C ASN A 9 -10.87 -8.52 8.15
N LEU A 10 -11.98 -7.86 8.51
CA LEU A 10 -12.66 -6.87 7.69
C LEU A 10 -12.78 -5.51 8.40
N HIS A 11 -11.82 -5.14 9.22
CA HIS A 11 -11.82 -3.87 9.96
C HIS A 11 -11.75 -2.66 9.04
N ARG A 12 -12.40 -1.57 9.48
CA ARG A 12 -12.39 -0.25 8.85
C ARG A 12 -12.18 0.83 9.90
N ASN A 13 -11.37 1.81 9.58
CA ASN A 13 -11.30 3.06 10.31
C ASN A 13 -12.29 4.04 9.70
N VAL A 14 -13.14 4.68 10.51
CA VAL A 14 -14.06 5.71 10.04
C VAL A 14 -13.53 7.08 10.44
N VAL A 15 -13.34 7.95 9.45
CA VAL A 15 -12.88 9.32 9.62
C VAL A 15 -14.06 10.26 9.37
N PHE A 16 -14.35 11.14 10.32
CA PHE A 16 -15.39 12.16 10.21
C PHE A 16 -14.79 13.50 9.75
N SER A 17 -15.50 14.21 8.88
CA SER A 17 -15.07 15.53 8.39
C SER A 17 -15.05 16.58 9.49
N GLY A 18 -15.99 16.51 10.43
CA GLY A 18 -16.14 17.46 11.54
C GLY A 18 -16.20 16.80 12.91
N THR A 19 -16.22 17.62 13.97
CA THR A 19 -16.31 17.19 15.37
C THR A 19 -17.59 17.59 16.07
N ASP A 20 -18.37 18.50 15.48
CA ASP A 20 -19.51 19.14 16.15
C ASP A 20 -20.73 18.24 16.23
N LYS A 21 -20.85 17.28 15.31
CA LYS A 21 -21.95 16.34 15.22
C LYS A 21 -21.39 14.92 15.03
N LEU A 22 -20.94 14.32 16.12
CA LEU A 22 -20.53 12.92 16.07
C LEU A 22 -21.68 12.02 16.55
N PRO A 23 -21.81 10.79 16.02
CA PRO A 23 -22.80 9.85 16.52
C PRO A 23 -22.48 9.48 17.98
N ALA A 24 -23.49 9.46 18.83
CA ALA A 24 -23.34 9.14 20.27
C ALA A 24 -22.81 7.72 20.50
N VAL A 25 -23.10 6.78 19.58
CA VAL A 25 -22.65 5.40 19.64
C VAL A 25 -21.97 5.07 18.30
N PRO A 26 -20.71 4.64 18.30
CA PRO A 26 -20.03 4.21 17.08
C PRO A 26 -20.63 2.91 16.56
N PHE A 27 -20.61 2.72 15.26
CA PHE A 27 -20.96 1.44 14.63
C PHE A 27 -19.86 0.42 14.91
N SER A 28 -20.27 -0.82 15.23
CA SER A 28 -19.35 -1.91 15.52
C SER A 28 -19.88 -3.24 14.98
N ARG A 29 -19.07 -4.30 15.10
CA ARG A 29 -19.50 -5.65 14.73
C ARG A 29 -20.73 -6.15 15.54
N LEU A 30 -21.05 -5.52 16.65
CA LEU A 30 -22.28 -5.83 17.42
C LEU A 30 -23.54 -5.35 16.67
N ASN A 31 -23.39 -4.33 15.80
CA ASN A 31 -24.48 -3.85 14.95
C ASN A 31 -24.58 -4.68 13.66
N SER A 32 -23.44 -4.99 13.04
CA SER A 32 -23.35 -5.86 11.87
C SER A 32 -21.91 -6.31 11.63
N SER A 33 -21.71 -7.57 11.27
CA SER A 33 -20.43 -8.08 10.74
C SER A 33 -20.26 -7.82 9.25
N ASN A 34 -21.33 -7.37 8.58
CA ASN A 34 -21.37 -7.08 7.16
C ASN A 34 -20.89 -5.64 6.88
N PRO A 35 -19.87 -5.41 6.02
CA PRO A 35 -19.41 -4.07 5.68
C PRO A 35 -20.50 -3.17 5.06
N GLU A 36 -21.46 -3.72 4.31
CA GLU A 36 -22.61 -2.99 3.76
C GLU A 36 -23.49 -2.40 4.87
N GLY A 37 -23.53 -3.05 6.04
CA GLY A 37 -24.20 -2.51 7.23
C GLY A 37 -23.55 -1.22 7.71
N LEU A 38 -22.22 -1.14 7.68
CA LEU A 38 -21.47 0.08 7.99
C LEU A 38 -21.77 1.18 6.96
N TRP A 39 -21.76 0.86 5.66
CA TRP A 39 -22.02 1.84 4.60
C TRP A 39 -23.45 2.40 4.69
N ARG A 40 -24.46 1.56 4.94
CA ARG A 40 -25.84 2.02 5.18
C ARG A 40 -25.94 2.96 6.39
N TRP A 41 -25.21 2.66 7.46
CA TRP A 41 -25.14 3.54 8.64
C TRP A 41 -24.49 4.88 8.30
N MET A 42 -23.37 4.88 7.56
CA MET A 42 -22.69 6.11 7.13
C MET A 42 -23.58 6.94 6.18
N ASP A 43 -24.26 6.29 5.23
CA ASP A 43 -25.23 6.97 4.34
C ASP A 43 -26.40 7.59 5.14
N GLY A 44 -26.84 6.93 6.23
CA GLY A 44 -27.82 7.46 7.17
C GLY A 44 -27.33 8.68 7.94
N LEU A 45 -26.06 8.72 8.32
CA LEU A 45 -25.41 9.88 8.95
C LEU A 45 -25.25 11.05 7.97
N ARG A 46 -24.88 10.76 6.72
CA ARG A 46 -24.73 11.76 5.66
C ARG A 46 -26.05 12.50 5.39
N LYS A 47 -27.19 11.80 5.41
CA LYS A 47 -28.52 12.41 5.32
C LYS A 47 -28.83 13.36 6.49
N GLN A 48 -28.09 13.28 7.59
CA GLN A 48 -28.19 14.14 8.76
C GLN A 48 -27.11 15.25 8.74
N GLY A 49 -26.33 15.36 7.67
CA GLY A 49 -25.23 16.32 7.54
C GLY A 49 -23.97 15.92 8.30
N ILE A 50 -23.78 14.63 8.57
CA ILE A 50 -22.57 14.09 9.21
C ILE A 50 -21.77 13.33 8.15
N GLU A 51 -20.74 13.98 7.60
CA GLU A 51 -19.87 13.41 6.59
C GLU A 51 -18.79 12.54 7.20
N SER A 52 -18.53 11.38 6.53
CA SER A 52 -17.49 10.45 6.92
C SER A 52 -17.01 9.61 5.73
N LEU A 53 -15.82 9.08 5.86
CA LEU A 53 -15.28 8.04 4.97
C LEU A 53 -14.74 6.88 5.80
N ALA A 54 -14.73 5.67 5.23
CA ALA A 54 -14.16 4.50 5.84
C ALA A 54 -12.92 4.04 5.06
N ILE A 55 -11.92 3.54 5.80
CA ILE A 55 -10.68 3.04 5.24
C ILE A 55 -10.51 1.58 5.68
N PRO A 56 -10.73 0.60 4.79
CA PRO A 56 -10.37 -0.79 5.05
C PRO A 56 -8.89 -0.95 5.33
N HIS A 57 -8.54 -1.78 6.31
CA HIS A 57 -7.17 -2.14 6.62
C HIS A 57 -6.99 -3.64 6.82
N ASN A 58 -5.74 -4.13 6.84
CA ASN A 58 -5.40 -5.55 6.92
C ASN A 58 -5.99 -6.39 5.78
N SER A 59 -6.09 -5.87 4.58
CA SER A 59 -6.67 -6.64 3.47
C SER A 59 -5.86 -7.90 3.15
N ASN A 60 -4.52 -7.86 3.28
CA ASN A 60 -3.62 -9.02 3.13
C ASN A 60 -3.98 -10.18 4.08
N GLY A 61 -4.52 -9.90 5.26
CA GLY A 61 -4.97 -10.89 6.23
C GLY A 61 -6.48 -11.19 6.17
N SER A 62 -7.19 -10.79 5.11
CA SER A 62 -8.64 -10.93 4.97
C SER A 62 -9.11 -12.27 4.40
N ASN A 63 -8.18 -13.14 4.01
CA ASN A 63 -8.50 -14.43 3.38
C ASN A 63 -9.38 -14.30 2.11
N GLY A 64 -9.12 -13.28 1.29
CA GLY A 64 -9.85 -13.03 0.05
C GLY A 64 -11.19 -12.29 0.21
N ALA A 65 -11.62 -12.03 1.45
CA ALA A 65 -12.94 -11.47 1.69
C ALA A 65 -13.03 -9.95 1.52
N MET A 66 -11.89 -9.23 1.55
CA MET A 66 -11.90 -7.77 1.44
C MET A 66 -12.31 -7.29 0.05
N PHE A 67 -11.89 -8.01 -1.00
CA PHE A 67 -12.10 -7.62 -2.38
C PHE A 67 -12.75 -8.77 -3.19
N ALA A 68 -13.91 -9.25 -2.71
CA ALA A 68 -14.66 -10.33 -3.34
C ALA A 68 -15.40 -9.84 -4.59
N PHE A 69 -15.82 -10.75 -5.47
CA PHE A 69 -16.72 -10.50 -6.60
C PHE A 69 -18.21 -10.55 -6.24
N THR A 70 -18.51 -10.82 -4.97
CA THR A 70 -19.87 -10.94 -4.46
C THR A 70 -20.09 -10.03 -3.26
N ASP A 71 -21.34 -9.64 -3.05
CA ASP A 71 -21.79 -9.00 -1.83
C ASP A 71 -21.75 -9.97 -0.63
N TRP A 72 -22.09 -9.50 0.56
CA TRP A 72 -22.14 -10.33 1.75
C TRP A 72 -23.17 -11.45 1.70
N ALA A 73 -24.22 -11.31 0.90
CA ALA A 73 -25.24 -12.32 0.70
C ALA A 73 -24.86 -13.39 -0.36
N GLY A 74 -23.76 -13.19 -1.07
CA GLY A 74 -23.26 -14.06 -2.13
C GLY A 74 -23.78 -13.72 -3.52
N ASN A 75 -24.48 -12.58 -3.69
CA ASN A 75 -24.90 -12.11 -5.00
C ASN A 75 -23.73 -11.45 -5.74
N THR A 76 -23.73 -11.50 -7.06
CA THR A 76 -22.78 -10.74 -7.88
C THR A 76 -22.90 -9.25 -7.57
N ILE A 77 -21.76 -8.57 -7.42
CA ILE A 77 -21.71 -7.11 -7.24
C ILE A 77 -22.37 -6.44 -8.43
N ASP A 78 -23.22 -5.44 -8.16
CA ASP A 78 -23.90 -4.60 -9.13
C ASP A 78 -23.45 -3.13 -9.03
N GLN A 79 -24.01 -2.28 -9.89
CA GLN A 79 -23.72 -0.86 -9.95
C GLN A 79 -24.04 -0.15 -8.61
N GLU A 80 -25.18 -0.49 -7.98
CA GLU A 80 -25.59 0.16 -6.71
C GLU A 80 -24.58 -0.15 -5.57
N TYR A 81 -24.14 -1.41 -5.48
CA TYR A 81 -23.10 -1.81 -4.54
C TYR A 81 -21.78 -1.06 -4.81
N ALA A 82 -21.35 -1.00 -6.09
CA ALA A 82 -20.13 -0.33 -6.47
C ALA A 82 -20.14 1.16 -6.09
N GLU A 83 -21.24 1.86 -6.39
CA GLU A 83 -21.43 3.27 -6.02
C GLU A 83 -21.48 3.48 -4.51
N GLN A 84 -22.21 2.63 -3.78
CA GLN A 84 -22.28 2.71 -2.32
C GLN A 84 -20.92 2.50 -1.68
N ARG A 85 -20.16 1.51 -2.17
CA ARG A 85 -18.82 1.25 -1.65
C ARG A 85 -17.89 2.42 -1.91
N MET A 86 -17.79 2.92 -3.13
CA MET A 86 -16.90 4.01 -3.50
C MET A 86 -17.25 5.32 -2.78
N ARG A 87 -18.53 5.59 -2.54
CA ARG A 87 -18.97 6.73 -1.75
C ARG A 87 -18.50 6.65 -0.30
N ASN A 88 -18.43 5.45 0.27
CA ASN A 88 -18.08 5.22 1.67
C ASN A 88 -16.62 4.81 1.89
N GLU A 89 -16.00 4.07 0.96
CA GLU A 89 -14.61 3.59 1.04
C GLU A 89 -13.76 4.13 -0.13
N PRO A 90 -13.50 5.45 -0.17
CA PRO A 90 -12.69 6.04 -1.25
C PRO A 90 -11.19 5.68 -1.15
N LEU A 91 -10.74 5.18 -0.01
CA LEU A 91 -9.35 4.83 0.29
C LEU A 91 -9.23 3.43 0.86
N VAL A 92 -8.04 2.85 0.74
CA VAL A 92 -7.63 1.60 1.40
C VAL A 92 -6.21 1.74 1.96
N GLU A 93 -5.93 1.04 3.03
CA GLU A 93 -4.57 0.92 3.56
C GLU A 93 -3.78 -0.10 2.73
N ILE A 94 -2.64 0.33 2.13
CA ILE A 94 -1.79 -0.53 1.30
C ILE A 94 -0.61 -1.13 2.08
N THR A 95 -0.24 -0.53 3.22
CA THR A 95 0.86 -1.02 4.06
C THR A 95 0.72 -0.57 5.51
N GLN A 96 1.18 -1.40 6.43
CA GLN A 96 1.25 -1.16 7.87
C GLN A 96 2.22 -2.17 8.53
N VAL A 97 2.36 -2.16 9.87
CA VAL A 97 3.26 -3.10 10.58
C VAL A 97 3.01 -4.58 10.29
N LYS A 98 1.80 -5.00 9.89
CA LYS A 98 1.52 -6.36 9.43
C LYS A 98 1.81 -6.57 7.93
N GLY A 99 2.72 -5.77 7.38
CA GLY A 99 3.24 -5.90 6.03
C GLY A 99 2.39 -5.21 4.97
N THR A 100 2.76 -5.47 3.73
CA THR A 100 2.14 -4.86 2.56
C THR A 100 0.82 -5.54 2.17
N SER A 101 -0.07 -4.72 1.64
CA SER A 101 -1.25 -5.16 0.87
C SER A 101 -1.18 -4.72 -0.60
N ASP A 102 -0.03 -4.24 -1.11
CA ASP A 102 0.11 -3.84 -2.53
C ASP A 102 -0.18 -5.03 -3.45
N THR A 103 0.72 -6.00 -3.47
CA THR A 103 0.58 -7.23 -4.25
C THR A 103 1.28 -8.41 -3.57
N HIS A 104 1.19 -9.58 -4.18
CA HIS A 104 1.78 -10.84 -3.70
C HIS A 104 2.47 -11.56 -4.86
N PRO A 105 3.61 -12.27 -4.65
CA PRO A 105 4.31 -13.00 -5.73
C PRO A 105 3.43 -13.99 -6.51
N LEU A 106 2.42 -14.58 -5.86
CA LEU A 106 1.45 -15.47 -6.55
C LEU A 106 0.49 -14.72 -7.49
N LEU A 107 0.27 -13.42 -7.27
CA LEU A 107 -0.61 -12.58 -8.09
C LEU A 107 0.18 -11.82 -9.15
N SER A 108 1.43 -11.47 -8.85
CA SER A 108 2.34 -10.68 -9.67
C SER A 108 3.68 -11.41 -9.88
N PRO A 109 3.69 -12.56 -10.58
CA PRO A 109 4.89 -13.40 -10.70
C PRO A 109 6.03 -12.75 -11.51
N ASN A 110 5.73 -11.73 -12.30
CA ASN A 110 6.70 -10.99 -13.12
C ASN A 110 7.16 -9.68 -12.46
N ASP A 111 6.76 -9.42 -11.22
CA ASP A 111 7.19 -8.26 -10.43
C ASP A 111 8.21 -8.71 -9.38
N GLU A 112 9.48 -8.45 -9.61
CA GLU A 112 10.59 -8.83 -8.72
C GLU A 112 10.51 -8.14 -7.34
N TRP A 113 9.71 -7.09 -7.18
CA TRP A 113 9.46 -6.41 -5.91
C TRP A 113 8.11 -6.78 -5.26
N ALA A 114 7.41 -7.79 -5.78
CA ALA A 114 6.15 -8.25 -5.20
C ALA A 114 6.33 -8.89 -3.81
N ASN A 115 7.52 -9.43 -3.53
CA ASN A 115 7.84 -10.07 -2.24
C ASN A 115 8.36 -9.04 -1.22
N PHE A 116 7.50 -8.11 -0.82
CA PHE A 116 7.85 -7.08 0.18
C PHE A 116 6.99 -7.23 1.43
N GLU A 117 7.61 -7.54 2.57
CA GLU A 117 6.94 -7.66 3.88
C GLU A 117 5.60 -8.43 3.79
N ILE A 118 5.66 -9.65 3.25
CA ILE A 118 4.47 -10.49 3.09
C ILE A 118 4.07 -11.08 4.45
N TYR A 119 2.84 -10.76 4.89
CA TYR A 119 2.24 -11.38 6.06
C TYR A 119 1.36 -12.57 5.64
N PRO A 120 1.76 -13.82 5.94
CA PRO A 120 1.13 -14.99 5.33
C PRO A 120 -0.13 -15.49 6.05
N LYS A 121 -0.54 -14.82 7.15
CA LYS A 121 -1.59 -15.32 8.05
C LYS A 121 -2.84 -14.44 8.02
N ARG A 122 -3.96 -15.01 8.42
CA ARG A 122 -5.14 -14.23 8.80
C ARG A 122 -4.87 -13.49 10.09
N VAL A 123 -5.35 -12.27 10.19
CA VAL A 123 -5.11 -11.43 11.38
C VAL A 123 -5.59 -12.11 12.64
N ALA A 124 -4.74 -12.07 13.68
CA ALA A 124 -4.99 -12.67 15.01
C ALA A 124 -5.21 -14.20 15.00
N THR A 125 -4.74 -14.91 13.98
CA THR A 125 -4.79 -16.38 13.91
C THR A 125 -3.45 -16.96 13.47
N ALA A 126 -3.29 -18.28 13.57
CA ALA A 126 -2.18 -19.03 12.99
C ALA A 126 -2.51 -19.54 11.56
N LEU A 127 -3.76 -19.37 11.09
CA LEU A 127 -4.23 -19.88 9.81
C LEU A 127 -3.65 -19.06 8.64
N PRO A 128 -3.36 -19.69 7.50
CA PRO A 128 -2.89 -18.98 6.32
C PRO A 128 -4.00 -18.11 5.72
N SER A 129 -3.61 -16.96 5.13
CA SER A 129 -4.49 -16.11 4.31
C SER A 129 -4.26 -16.41 2.83
N ILE A 130 -5.31 -16.45 2.02
CA ILE A 130 -5.19 -16.57 0.56
C ILE A 130 -4.92 -15.21 -0.07
N ALA A 131 -4.13 -15.20 -1.14
CA ALA A 131 -3.76 -13.96 -1.82
C ALA A 131 -4.88 -13.37 -2.70
N PRO A 132 -5.59 -14.15 -3.55
CA PRO A 132 -6.68 -13.60 -4.38
C PRO A 132 -7.77 -12.93 -3.55
N GLY A 133 -8.13 -11.68 -3.88
CA GLY A 133 -9.12 -10.89 -3.14
C GLY A 133 -8.61 -10.26 -1.85
N SER A 134 -7.29 -10.35 -1.58
CA SER A 134 -6.66 -9.80 -0.38
C SER A 134 -5.74 -8.63 -0.66
N TYR A 135 -5.34 -8.39 -1.90
CA TYR A 135 -4.34 -7.39 -2.27
C TYR A 135 -4.91 -6.29 -3.15
N VAL A 136 -4.39 -5.09 -3.00
CA VAL A 136 -4.89 -3.84 -3.59
C VAL A 136 -4.80 -3.85 -5.12
N ARG A 137 -3.66 -4.30 -5.68
CA ARG A 137 -3.48 -4.37 -7.14
C ARG A 137 -4.46 -5.37 -7.78
N ASP A 138 -4.65 -6.54 -7.15
CA ASP A 138 -5.67 -7.52 -7.56
C ASP A 138 -7.09 -6.93 -7.45
N ALA A 139 -7.35 -6.11 -6.42
CA ALA A 139 -8.64 -5.44 -6.30
C ALA A 139 -8.90 -4.45 -7.43
N TRP A 140 -7.91 -3.65 -7.82
CA TRP A 140 -8.05 -2.75 -8.97
C TRP A 140 -8.33 -3.51 -10.27
N GLN A 141 -7.65 -4.63 -10.50
CA GLN A 141 -7.90 -5.51 -11.65
C GLN A 141 -9.33 -6.10 -11.60
N ARG A 142 -9.77 -6.56 -10.42
CA ARG A 142 -11.16 -7.04 -10.20
C ARG A 142 -12.18 -5.93 -10.46
N GLY A 143 -11.85 -4.69 -10.10
CA GLY A 143 -12.67 -3.52 -10.39
C GLY A 143 -12.85 -3.27 -11.88
N LEU A 144 -11.78 -3.40 -12.69
CA LEU A 144 -11.87 -3.33 -14.15
C LEU A 144 -12.76 -4.45 -14.70
N ALA A 145 -12.59 -5.69 -14.21
CA ALA A 145 -13.41 -6.81 -14.66
C ALA A 145 -14.89 -6.65 -14.32
N THR A 146 -15.21 -6.09 -13.15
CA THR A 146 -16.58 -5.80 -12.73
C THR A 146 -17.20 -4.72 -13.62
N ALA A 147 -16.46 -3.64 -13.88
CA ALA A 147 -16.88 -2.56 -14.75
C ALA A 147 -17.12 -3.03 -16.20
N ALA A 148 -16.27 -3.88 -16.75
CA ALA A 148 -16.43 -4.45 -18.08
C ALA A 148 -17.73 -5.25 -18.27
N ASN A 149 -18.32 -5.73 -17.19
CA ASN A 149 -19.61 -6.40 -17.16
C ASN A 149 -20.79 -5.45 -16.85
N ASN A 150 -20.61 -4.14 -16.96
CA ASN A 150 -21.58 -3.09 -16.66
C ASN A 150 -22.08 -3.06 -15.20
N ASN A 151 -21.31 -3.56 -14.26
CA ASN A 151 -21.64 -3.61 -12.84
C ASN A 151 -20.96 -2.51 -12.01
N GLY A 152 -20.38 -1.49 -12.66
CA GLY A 152 -19.58 -0.47 -12.01
C GLY A 152 -18.24 -0.98 -11.50
N ASN A 153 -17.41 -0.09 -10.93
CA ASN A 153 -16.12 -0.46 -10.35
C ASN A 153 -16.13 -0.20 -8.84
N PRO A 154 -16.25 -1.25 -8.00
CA PRO A 154 -16.29 -1.11 -6.54
C PRO A 154 -14.91 -0.87 -5.90
N TYR A 155 -13.85 -0.80 -6.69
CA TYR A 155 -12.46 -0.76 -6.24
C TYR A 155 -11.66 0.42 -6.83
N LYS A 156 -12.31 1.50 -7.25
CA LYS A 156 -11.65 2.76 -7.69
C LYS A 156 -11.09 3.60 -6.52
N PHE A 157 -10.62 2.95 -5.47
CA PHE A 157 -10.07 3.63 -4.29
C PHE A 157 -8.62 4.07 -4.50
N GLY A 158 -8.23 5.11 -3.74
CA GLY A 158 -6.84 5.50 -3.53
C GLY A 158 -6.20 4.75 -2.36
N VAL A 159 -4.94 5.05 -2.06
CA VAL A 159 -4.15 4.34 -1.05
C VAL A 159 -3.58 5.27 0.02
N ILE A 160 -3.46 4.73 1.24
CA ILE A 160 -2.69 5.30 2.34
C ILE A 160 -1.81 4.21 2.98
N GLY A 161 -0.75 4.62 3.68
CA GLY A 161 -0.06 3.80 4.67
C GLY A 161 -0.52 4.14 6.08
N SER A 162 -0.37 3.23 7.02
CA SER A 162 -0.66 3.50 8.43
C SER A 162 0.16 2.61 9.37
N SER A 163 0.00 2.78 10.67
CA SER A 163 0.78 2.02 11.65
C SER A 163 0.09 0.76 12.14
N ASP A 164 -1.18 0.84 12.47
CA ASP A 164 -1.94 -0.19 13.20
C ASP A 164 -1.24 -0.65 14.50
N THR A 165 -0.43 0.20 15.11
CA THR A 165 0.22 -0.09 16.40
C THR A 165 -0.77 0.03 17.55
N HIS A 166 -0.49 -0.68 18.67
CA HIS A 166 -1.31 -0.65 19.88
C HIS A 166 -0.54 -0.01 21.05
N THR A 167 0.44 0.85 20.75
CA THR A 167 1.36 1.47 21.71
C THR A 167 1.26 2.98 21.74
N ALA A 168 0.34 3.58 20.97
CA ALA A 168 0.22 5.02 20.72
C ALA A 168 1.50 5.66 20.10
N ALA A 169 2.41 4.84 19.57
CA ALA A 169 3.62 5.23 18.85
C ALA A 169 3.79 4.36 17.62
N ALA A 170 4.39 4.90 16.56
CA ALA A 170 4.63 4.21 15.32
C ALA A 170 6.13 3.96 15.11
N PRO A 171 6.60 2.70 15.04
CA PRO A 171 7.98 2.40 14.65
C PRO A 171 8.13 2.60 13.14
N LEU A 172 8.56 3.79 12.74
CA LEU A 172 8.67 4.17 11.32
C LEU A 172 10.02 3.78 10.72
N GLU A 173 11.07 3.82 11.53
CA GLU A 173 12.44 3.58 11.09
C GLU A 173 12.86 2.14 11.43
N GLU A 174 13.52 1.46 10.48
CA GLU A 174 14.04 0.11 10.65
C GLU A 174 15.07 0.01 11.78
N ASP A 175 15.91 1.03 11.94
CA ASP A 175 16.91 1.09 13.00
C ASP A 175 16.33 1.44 14.38
N ASN A 176 15.08 1.86 14.44
CA ASN A 176 14.38 2.19 15.68
C ASN A 176 13.05 1.45 15.82
N TYR A 177 13.02 0.19 15.38
CA TYR A 177 11.83 -0.65 15.49
C TYR A 177 11.65 -1.14 16.93
N PHE A 178 10.50 -0.88 17.53
CA PHE A 178 10.19 -1.24 18.92
C PHE A 178 8.96 -2.15 19.09
N GLY A 179 8.47 -2.70 17.98
CA GLY A 179 7.30 -3.60 17.97
C GLY A 179 5.96 -2.88 17.84
N LYS A 180 4.88 -3.66 17.91
CA LYS A 180 3.49 -3.26 17.67
C LYS A 180 2.62 -3.29 18.94
N VAL A 181 2.80 -4.29 19.80
CA VAL A 181 1.89 -4.63 20.90
C VAL A 181 2.53 -4.50 22.28
N SER A 182 3.44 -3.57 22.45
CA SER A 182 4.07 -3.21 23.72
C SER A 182 4.82 -4.39 24.36
N ILE A 183 4.46 -4.76 25.60
CA ILE A 183 5.17 -5.77 26.36
C ILE A 183 5.28 -7.14 25.68
N MET A 184 4.38 -7.44 24.74
CA MET A 184 4.37 -8.73 24.04
C MET A 184 5.48 -8.87 23.00
N ASP A 185 5.94 -7.78 22.41
CA ASP A 185 6.96 -7.76 21.34
C ASP A 185 8.03 -6.68 21.57
N ALA A 186 8.15 -6.15 22.79
CA ALA A 186 9.05 -5.05 23.11
C ALA A 186 10.55 -5.39 23.04
N THR A 187 10.92 -6.66 23.08
CA THR A 187 12.33 -7.08 23.05
C THR A 187 12.65 -7.91 21.81
N PRO A 188 13.90 -7.88 21.33
CA PRO A 188 14.33 -8.69 20.20
C PRO A 188 14.02 -10.18 20.34
N GLU A 189 14.22 -10.77 21.52
CA GLU A 189 13.85 -12.15 21.77
C GLU A 189 12.35 -12.40 21.56
N ARG A 190 11.48 -11.52 22.09
CA ARG A 190 10.03 -11.66 21.98
C ARG A 190 9.52 -11.47 20.56
N ARG A 191 10.18 -10.61 19.79
CA ARG A 191 9.91 -10.45 18.35
C ARG A 191 10.40 -11.64 17.50
N GLY A 192 11.28 -12.47 18.08
CA GLY A 192 11.87 -13.61 17.40
C GLY A 192 12.97 -13.23 16.42
N SER A 193 13.59 -12.04 16.54
CA SER A 193 14.71 -11.61 15.70
C SER A 193 16.05 -12.16 16.18
N ILE A 194 16.18 -12.46 17.47
CA ILE A 194 17.36 -13.11 18.06
C ILE A 194 16.96 -14.39 18.81
N PRO A 195 17.90 -15.32 19.06
CA PRO A 195 17.63 -16.53 19.82
C PRO A 195 17.14 -16.22 21.23
N ALA A 196 16.18 -16.97 21.71
CA ALA A 196 15.77 -16.92 23.11
C ALA A 196 16.89 -17.45 24.01
N SER A 197 17.05 -16.86 25.20
CA SER A 197 17.95 -17.42 26.19
C SER A 197 17.54 -18.87 26.53
N PHE A 198 18.53 -19.74 26.83
CA PHE A 198 18.30 -21.18 27.08
C PHE A 198 17.18 -21.42 28.09
N LEU A 199 17.18 -20.67 29.19
CA LEU A 199 16.19 -20.84 30.26
C LEU A 199 14.78 -20.44 29.78
N TYR A 200 14.68 -19.29 29.13
CA TYR A 200 13.40 -18.76 28.66
C TYR A 200 12.83 -19.59 27.50
N GLY A 201 13.65 -19.95 26.52
CA GLY A 201 13.26 -20.82 25.41
C GLY A 201 12.77 -22.20 25.90
N THR A 202 13.46 -22.77 26.91
CA THR A 202 13.05 -24.06 27.51
C THR A 202 11.71 -23.94 28.23
N LEU A 203 11.49 -22.89 29.02
CA LEU A 203 10.22 -22.67 29.72
C LEU A 203 9.05 -22.50 28.76
N ILE A 204 9.22 -21.70 27.70
CA ILE A 204 8.19 -21.50 26.67
C ILE A 204 7.92 -22.81 25.93
N ARG A 205 8.97 -23.57 25.56
CA ARG A 205 8.81 -24.88 24.90
C ARG A 205 7.99 -25.87 25.74
N LEU A 206 8.21 -25.89 27.05
CA LEU A 206 7.46 -26.78 27.95
C LEU A 206 6.00 -26.38 28.16
N GLY A 207 5.73 -25.06 28.18
CA GLY A 207 4.39 -24.55 28.44
C GLY A 207 3.58 -24.23 27.16
N MET A 208 4.25 -23.83 26.09
CA MET A 208 3.64 -23.36 24.84
C MET A 208 4.53 -23.79 23.65
N PRO A 209 4.62 -25.08 23.30
CA PRO A 209 5.53 -25.59 22.28
C PRO A 209 5.34 -24.96 20.90
N ASP A 210 4.12 -24.55 20.56
CA ASP A 210 3.79 -23.89 19.29
C ASP A 210 4.30 -22.45 19.20
N MET A 211 4.83 -21.90 20.30
CA MET A 211 5.38 -20.54 20.38
C MET A 211 6.91 -20.51 20.25
N VAL A 212 7.54 -21.61 19.87
CA VAL A 212 8.96 -21.70 19.60
C VAL A 212 9.21 -22.36 18.26
N GLU A 213 10.32 -22.00 17.65
CA GLU A 213 10.82 -22.65 16.43
C GLU A 213 12.34 -22.79 16.48
N GLU A 214 12.85 -23.81 15.80
CA GLU A 214 14.29 -24.06 15.67
C GLU A 214 14.76 -23.61 14.29
N VAL A 215 15.81 -22.79 14.27
CA VAL A 215 16.48 -22.34 13.06
C VAL A 215 18.00 -22.42 13.30
N ASP A 216 18.72 -23.22 12.49
CA ASP A 216 20.15 -23.43 12.61
C ASP A 216 20.61 -23.75 14.06
N ASP A 217 19.97 -24.75 14.67
CA ASP A 217 20.24 -25.21 16.05
C ASP A 217 20.02 -24.16 17.15
N LYS A 218 19.37 -23.02 16.81
CA LYS A 218 18.99 -21.98 17.78
C LYS A 218 17.48 -21.96 17.96
N THR A 219 17.05 -21.77 19.21
CA THR A 219 15.63 -21.63 19.56
C THR A 219 15.19 -20.18 19.46
N TYR A 220 14.15 -19.89 18.68
CA TYR A 220 13.54 -18.57 18.57
C TYR A 220 12.11 -18.59 19.08
N LEU A 221 11.67 -17.47 19.65
CA LEU A 221 10.25 -17.32 19.94
C LEU A 221 9.49 -17.06 18.63
N ASN A 222 8.36 -17.71 18.48
CA ASN A 222 7.50 -17.61 17.30
C ASN A 222 6.07 -17.25 17.72
N PHE A 223 5.91 -16.14 18.44
CA PHE A 223 4.57 -15.58 18.67
C PHE A 223 3.93 -15.27 17.33
N PRO A 224 2.62 -15.57 17.14
CA PRO A 224 2.00 -15.59 15.83
C PRO A 224 2.21 -14.31 15.02
N GLY A 225 3.12 -14.36 14.06
CA GLY A 225 3.32 -13.33 13.06
C GLY A 225 4.34 -12.25 13.37
N TYR A 226 4.91 -12.14 14.58
CA TYR A 226 5.80 -11.01 14.93
C TYR A 226 7.04 -10.89 14.02
N LYS A 227 7.66 -12.00 13.65
CA LYS A 227 8.82 -12.02 12.75
C LYS A 227 8.53 -11.51 11.32
N PHE A 228 7.25 -11.54 10.91
CA PHE A 228 6.80 -11.06 9.61
C PHE A 228 6.35 -9.61 9.62
N TRP A 229 6.36 -8.94 10.78
CA TRP A 229 5.98 -7.54 10.86
C TRP A 229 7.09 -6.65 10.35
N GLY A 230 6.69 -5.54 9.72
CA GLY A 230 7.59 -4.50 9.22
C GLY A 230 7.43 -3.20 9.99
N ALA A 231 8.14 -2.17 9.58
CA ALA A 231 7.95 -0.82 10.06
C ALA A 231 6.53 -0.31 9.77
N SER A 232 6.11 0.73 10.47
CA SER A 232 4.82 1.37 10.25
C SER A 232 4.81 2.13 8.93
N GLY A 233 3.71 2.05 8.18
CA GLY A 233 3.47 2.91 7.03
C GLY A 233 3.09 4.35 7.42
N ILE A 234 3.16 5.24 6.45
CA ILE A 234 2.74 6.65 6.55
C ILE A 234 1.72 6.96 5.47
N ALA A 235 0.67 7.71 5.84
CA ALA A 235 -0.25 8.32 4.90
C ALA A 235 0.30 9.68 4.46
N GLY A 236 0.52 9.85 3.16
CA GLY A 236 0.78 11.15 2.55
C GLY A 236 -0.50 11.70 1.90
N VAL A 237 -0.71 13.01 1.98
CA VAL A 237 -1.85 13.68 1.37
C VAL A 237 -1.42 15.02 0.79
N TRP A 238 -1.89 15.34 -0.41
CA TRP A 238 -1.70 16.64 -1.02
C TRP A 238 -2.98 17.45 -0.85
N ALA A 239 -2.93 18.42 0.04
CA ALA A 239 -4.02 19.33 0.35
C ALA A 239 -3.58 20.78 0.08
N GLU A 240 -4.52 21.65 -0.20
CA GLU A 240 -4.29 23.08 -0.48
C GLU A 240 -3.73 23.80 0.75
N GLU A 241 -4.14 23.36 1.95
CA GLU A 241 -3.67 23.90 3.23
C GLU A 241 -3.74 22.85 4.35
N ASN A 242 -3.05 23.10 5.45
CA ASN A 242 -3.05 22.22 6.61
C ASN A 242 -4.24 22.52 7.53
N THR A 243 -5.44 22.30 7.01
CA THR A 243 -6.70 22.36 7.75
C THR A 243 -7.41 21.02 7.71
N ARG A 244 -8.34 20.79 8.64
CA ARG A 244 -9.14 19.55 8.69
C ARG A 244 -9.92 19.36 7.39
N GLU A 245 -10.55 20.42 6.95
CA GLU A 245 -11.41 20.47 5.78
C GLU A 245 -10.61 20.14 4.51
N ALA A 246 -9.51 20.85 4.25
CA ALA A 246 -8.67 20.64 3.07
C ALA A 246 -8.05 19.23 3.05
N ILE A 247 -7.62 18.70 4.21
CA ILE A 247 -7.10 17.34 4.34
C ILE A 247 -8.21 16.31 4.06
N TYR A 248 -9.41 16.51 4.62
CA TYR A 248 -10.54 15.61 4.40
C TYR A 248 -10.96 15.58 2.93
N ASP A 249 -11.02 16.75 2.28
CA ASP A 249 -11.34 16.86 0.86
C ASP A 249 -10.29 16.19 -0.02
N ALA A 250 -9.01 16.33 0.31
CA ALA A 250 -7.94 15.63 -0.39
C ALA A 250 -8.01 14.10 -0.22
N LEU A 251 -8.37 13.61 0.98
CA LEU A 251 -8.66 12.20 1.23
C LEU A 251 -9.86 11.73 0.37
N ARG A 252 -10.90 12.53 0.26
CA ARG A 252 -12.08 12.24 -0.59
C ARG A 252 -11.73 12.19 -2.08
N ARG A 253 -10.89 13.12 -2.55
CA ARG A 253 -10.37 13.15 -3.92
C ARG A 253 -9.36 12.04 -4.20
N LYS A 254 -8.91 11.30 -3.16
CA LYS A 254 -7.90 10.25 -3.26
C LYS A 254 -6.52 10.79 -3.69
N GLU A 255 -6.26 12.06 -3.45
CA GLU A 255 -4.98 12.70 -3.72
C GLU A 255 -3.98 12.36 -2.63
N THR A 256 -3.72 11.04 -2.51
CA THR A 256 -3.00 10.40 -1.43
C THR A 256 -1.95 9.44 -1.94
N PHE A 257 -0.94 9.24 -1.12
CA PHE A 257 0.10 8.25 -1.33
C PHE A 257 0.47 7.57 0.00
N ALA A 258 1.10 6.43 -0.09
CA ALA A 258 1.58 5.66 1.06
C ALA A 258 3.09 5.55 1.02
N THR A 259 3.71 5.40 2.18
CA THR A 259 5.10 4.93 2.30
C THR A 259 5.20 3.80 3.31
N SER A 260 6.27 3.04 3.26
CA SER A 260 6.55 1.94 4.19
C SER A 260 7.32 2.39 5.45
N GLY A 261 7.28 3.69 5.79
CA GLY A 261 7.90 4.26 7.00
C GLY A 261 8.73 5.49 6.73
N THR A 262 9.35 5.56 5.56
CA THR A 262 10.14 6.72 5.13
C THR A 262 9.25 7.89 4.73
N ARG A 263 9.81 9.11 4.72
CA ARG A 263 9.06 10.32 4.34
C ARG A 263 9.28 10.71 2.88
N ILE A 264 9.38 9.70 2.00
CA ILE A 264 9.38 9.91 0.55
C ILE A 264 8.13 10.71 0.18
N LYS A 265 8.31 11.71 -0.68
CA LYS A 265 7.19 12.47 -1.26
C LYS A 265 7.00 12.06 -2.72
N VAL A 266 5.75 11.84 -3.11
CA VAL A 266 5.40 11.40 -4.47
C VAL A 266 4.37 12.34 -5.07
N ARG A 267 4.61 12.81 -6.31
CA ARG A 267 3.63 13.43 -7.18
C ARG A 267 3.44 12.56 -8.41
N PHE A 268 2.21 12.45 -8.86
CA PHE A 268 1.85 11.68 -10.05
C PHE A 268 0.70 12.34 -10.77
N PHE A 269 0.91 12.66 -12.04
CA PHE A 269 -0.08 13.27 -12.92
C PHE A 269 -0.11 12.56 -14.26
N ALA A 270 -1.24 12.68 -14.96
CA ALA A 270 -1.37 12.27 -16.35
C ALA A 270 -2.13 13.32 -17.16
N GLY A 271 -1.69 13.56 -18.37
CA GLY A 271 -2.32 14.54 -19.26
C GLY A 271 -1.88 14.37 -20.70
N TYR A 272 -2.45 15.18 -21.58
CA TYR A 272 -2.13 15.13 -23.00
C TYR A 272 -1.24 16.29 -23.46
N GLU A 273 -1.07 17.32 -22.62
CA GLU A 273 -0.34 18.56 -22.92
C GLU A 273 0.98 18.67 -22.13
N LEU A 274 1.36 17.67 -21.35
CA LEU A 274 2.62 17.67 -20.58
C LEU A 274 3.79 17.40 -21.53
N ASP A 275 4.82 18.26 -21.50
CA ASP A 275 6.01 18.13 -22.32
C ASP A 275 7.33 18.29 -21.53
N GLU A 276 8.49 18.03 -22.18
CA GLU A 276 9.79 18.05 -21.51
C GLU A 276 10.19 19.45 -21.00
N ALA A 277 9.68 20.52 -21.58
CA ALA A 277 9.96 21.88 -21.10
C ALA A 277 9.36 22.13 -19.72
N ASP A 278 8.25 21.45 -19.41
CA ASP A 278 7.60 21.54 -18.10
C ASP A 278 8.50 21.02 -16.98
N LEU A 279 9.32 19.97 -17.21
CA LEU A 279 10.19 19.38 -16.18
C LEU A 279 11.14 20.38 -15.54
N THR A 280 11.55 21.43 -16.24
CA THR A 280 12.46 22.45 -15.74
C THR A 280 11.73 23.72 -15.27
N SER A 281 10.42 23.80 -15.49
CA SER A 281 9.61 24.95 -15.12
C SER A 281 9.42 25.04 -13.61
N GLN A 282 9.43 26.27 -13.08
CA GLN A 282 9.02 26.55 -11.70
C GLN A 282 7.51 26.35 -11.50
N ASP A 283 6.73 26.41 -12.57
CA ASP A 283 5.28 26.25 -12.59
C ASP A 283 4.83 24.81 -12.88
N LEU A 284 5.77 23.84 -12.90
CA LEU A 284 5.51 22.43 -13.24
C LEU A 284 4.23 21.88 -12.58
N ILE A 285 4.06 22.09 -11.30
CA ILE A 285 2.91 21.54 -10.57
C ILE A 285 1.61 22.26 -10.97
N SER A 286 1.61 23.57 -11.09
CA SER A 286 0.41 24.30 -11.53
C SER A 286 0.02 23.95 -12.96
N THR A 287 1.01 23.81 -13.86
CA THR A 287 0.79 23.30 -15.23
C THR A 287 0.19 21.90 -15.22
N ALA A 288 0.73 21.00 -14.42
CA ALA A 288 0.24 19.62 -14.33
C ALA A 288 -1.22 19.54 -13.85
N TYR A 289 -1.62 20.37 -12.87
CA TYR A 289 -3.03 20.46 -12.45
C TYR A 289 -3.96 21.07 -13.50
N GLN A 290 -3.45 22.00 -14.32
CA GLN A 290 -4.25 22.67 -15.36
C GLN A 290 -4.42 21.80 -16.61
N SER A 291 -3.43 20.99 -16.95
CA SER A 291 -3.37 20.23 -18.21
C SER A 291 -3.67 18.74 -18.05
N GLY A 292 -3.95 18.28 -16.83
CA GLY A 292 -4.13 16.86 -16.58
C GLY A 292 -4.91 16.53 -15.32
N VAL A 293 -4.79 15.28 -14.88
CA VAL A 293 -5.36 14.76 -13.64
C VAL A 293 -4.23 14.33 -12.70
N THR A 294 -4.44 14.52 -11.41
CA THR A 294 -3.54 14.05 -10.35
C THR A 294 -3.88 12.62 -9.94
N MET A 295 -3.01 11.98 -9.13
CA MET A 295 -3.27 10.69 -8.52
C MET A 295 -4.65 10.64 -7.86
N GLY A 296 -5.34 9.51 -7.96
CA GLY A 296 -6.71 9.30 -7.50
C GLY A 296 -7.77 9.67 -8.53
N GLY A 297 -7.41 10.43 -9.58
CA GLY A 297 -8.31 10.90 -10.62
C GLY A 297 -8.50 9.91 -11.78
N THR A 298 -9.34 10.29 -12.74
CA THR A 298 -9.56 9.57 -13.97
C THR A 298 -9.22 10.46 -15.17
N LEU A 299 -8.26 10.03 -15.97
CA LEU A 299 -7.97 10.62 -17.27
C LEU A 299 -8.95 10.04 -18.31
N ARG A 300 -9.72 10.90 -18.93
CA ARG A 300 -10.66 10.50 -19.99
C ARG A 300 -9.93 10.11 -21.25
N VAL A 301 -10.40 9.06 -21.89
CA VAL A 301 -9.92 8.64 -23.22
C VAL A 301 -10.05 9.78 -24.21
N ASP A 302 -8.92 10.12 -24.82
CA ASP A 302 -8.85 10.87 -26.08
C ASP A 302 -8.34 9.89 -27.13
N ALA A 303 -9.22 9.50 -28.06
CA ALA A 303 -8.98 8.36 -28.95
C ALA A 303 -7.75 8.53 -29.85
N ASP A 304 -7.33 9.76 -30.10
CA ASP A 304 -6.25 10.10 -31.05
C ASP A 304 -4.93 10.41 -30.35
N ARG A 305 -4.91 10.42 -28.99
CA ARG A 305 -3.76 10.89 -28.23
C ARG A 305 -3.28 9.88 -27.19
N ARG A 306 -1.95 9.75 -27.11
CA ARG A 306 -1.30 8.98 -26.06
C ARG A 306 -1.08 9.89 -24.83
N PRO A 307 -1.47 9.48 -23.63
CA PRO A 307 -1.22 10.27 -22.43
C PRO A 307 0.26 10.29 -22.06
N THR A 308 0.70 11.41 -21.51
CA THR A 308 1.99 11.57 -20.86
C THR A 308 1.79 11.56 -19.35
N PHE A 309 2.61 10.80 -18.65
CA PHE A 309 2.60 10.69 -17.18
C PHE A 309 3.80 11.44 -16.60
N LEU A 310 3.53 12.33 -15.65
CA LEU A 310 4.56 12.99 -14.85
C LEU A 310 4.70 12.27 -13.51
N THR A 311 5.92 11.82 -13.21
CA THR A 311 6.29 11.33 -11.87
C THR A 311 7.34 12.25 -11.26
N TRP A 312 7.19 12.53 -9.98
CA TRP A 312 8.16 13.28 -9.20
C TRP A 312 8.25 12.70 -7.79
N ALA A 313 9.42 12.17 -7.46
CA ALA A 313 9.73 11.59 -6.16
C ALA A 313 10.88 12.34 -5.50
N VAL A 314 10.77 12.59 -4.19
CA VAL A 314 11.80 13.21 -3.37
C VAL A 314 12.11 12.28 -2.19
N ALA A 315 13.39 11.99 -1.97
CA ALA A 315 13.87 11.12 -0.90
C ALA A 315 13.56 11.69 0.49
N ASP A 316 13.45 10.81 1.46
CA ASP A 316 13.57 11.18 2.87
C ASP A 316 15.06 11.48 3.17
N PRO A 317 15.42 12.67 3.66
CA PRO A 317 16.83 13.00 3.95
C PRO A 317 17.44 12.17 5.09
N ASN A 318 16.63 11.47 5.88
CA ASN A 318 17.07 10.68 7.03
C ASN A 318 17.25 9.18 6.71
N THR A 319 16.81 8.73 5.53
CA THR A 319 16.87 7.33 5.13
C THR A 319 17.81 7.10 3.94
N ALA A 320 17.59 6.08 3.13
CA ALA A 320 18.37 5.83 1.93
C ALA A 320 17.95 6.76 0.77
N GLN A 321 18.86 6.97 -0.18
CA GLN A 321 18.55 7.69 -1.41
C GLN A 321 17.65 6.85 -2.31
N LEU A 322 16.91 7.51 -3.21
CA LEU A 322 16.05 6.84 -4.19
C LEU A 322 16.90 6.01 -5.17
N GLN A 323 16.46 4.80 -5.45
CA GLN A 323 17.05 3.95 -6.47
C GLN A 323 16.37 4.13 -7.83
N ARG A 324 15.03 4.09 -7.84
CA ARG A 324 14.23 4.18 -9.05
C ARG A 324 12.79 4.58 -8.80
N VAL A 325 12.15 5.04 -9.86
CA VAL A 325 10.70 5.23 -9.94
C VAL A 325 10.13 4.24 -10.95
N GLN A 326 9.03 3.61 -10.58
CA GLN A 326 8.28 2.67 -11.40
C GLN A 326 6.87 3.19 -11.66
N ILE A 327 6.33 2.89 -12.83
CA ILE A 327 4.90 2.95 -13.12
C ILE A 327 4.42 1.52 -13.32
N ILE A 328 3.37 1.14 -12.61
CA ILE A 328 2.71 -0.15 -12.77
C ILE A 328 1.37 0.09 -13.49
N LYS A 329 1.20 -0.58 -14.62
CA LYS A 329 -0.03 -0.60 -15.41
C LYS A 329 -0.79 -1.89 -15.13
N GLY A 330 -2.11 -1.79 -14.96
CA GLY A 330 -3.03 -2.93 -14.96
C GLY A 330 -4.17 -2.70 -15.96
N TRP A 331 -4.54 -3.74 -16.71
CA TRP A 331 -5.61 -3.69 -17.71
C TRP A 331 -6.30 -5.05 -17.89
N LEU A 332 -7.37 -5.06 -18.66
CA LEU A 332 -7.98 -6.30 -19.13
C LEU A 332 -7.62 -6.53 -20.60
N GLN A 333 -7.30 -7.77 -20.92
CA GLN A 333 -7.14 -8.23 -22.30
C GLN A 333 -7.88 -9.56 -22.46
N ASP A 334 -8.86 -9.58 -23.37
CA ASP A 334 -9.69 -10.75 -23.62
C ASP A 334 -10.40 -11.29 -22.34
N GLY A 335 -10.75 -10.39 -21.42
CA GLY A 335 -11.36 -10.71 -20.14
C GLY A 335 -10.39 -11.18 -19.04
N GLU A 336 -9.11 -11.30 -19.36
CA GLU A 336 -8.08 -11.69 -18.40
C GLU A 336 -7.30 -10.46 -17.85
N HIS A 337 -6.95 -10.54 -16.59
CA HIS A 337 -6.10 -9.54 -15.94
C HIS A 337 -4.68 -9.56 -16.51
N ARG A 338 -4.17 -8.39 -16.85
CA ARG A 338 -2.78 -8.17 -17.27
C ARG A 338 -2.18 -7.05 -16.44
N GLU A 339 -0.89 -7.16 -16.21
CA GLU A 339 -0.11 -6.10 -15.58
C GLU A 339 1.30 -6.02 -16.16
N GLN A 340 1.88 -4.83 -16.09
CA GLN A 340 3.26 -4.59 -16.46
C GLN A 340 3.88 -3.56 -15.52
N VAL A 341 5.10 -3.85 -15.07
CA VAL A 341 5.94 -2.92 -14.31
C VAL A 341 6.93 -2.27 -15.26
N TYR A 342 6.99 -0.95 -15.26
CA TYR A 342 7.96 -0.16 -16.02
C TYR A 342 8.81 0.65 -15.04
N ASP A 343 10.14 0.49 -15.06
CA ASP A 343 11.01 1.50 -14.49
C ASP A 343 10.98 2.71 -15.42
N VAL A 344 10.77 3.91 -14.87
CA VAL A 344 10.60 5.13 -15.64
C VAL A 344 11.67 6.17 -15.33
N ALA A 345 12.33 6.08 -14.18
CA ALA A 345 13.50 6.90 -13.83
C ALA A 345 14.47 6.07 -13.01
N CYS A 346 15.75 6.16 -13.34
CA CYS A 346 16.86 5.50 -12.64
C CYS A 346 17.72 6.55 -11.92
N SER A 347 18.28 6.19 -10.77
CA SER A 347 19.30 7.01 -10.11
C SER A 347 20.65 6.99 -10.83
N ASP A 348 21.59 7.80 -10.35
CA ASP A 348 22.99 7.78 -10.74
C ASP A 348 23.26 8.00 -12.25
N GLY A 349 22.34 8.67 -12.94
CA GLY A 349 22.43 8.92 -14.37
C GLY A 349 22.26 7.67 -15.25
N LEU A 350 21.79 6.57 -14.67
CA LEU A 350 21.52 5.35 -15.40
C LEU A 350 20.25 5.52 -16.27
N SER A 351 20.21 4.77 -17.38
CA SER A 351 19.06 4.77 -18.30
C SER A 351 18.29 3.46 -18.19
N VAL A 352 16.98 3.54 -18.38
CA VAL A 352 16.12 2.36 -18.46
C VAL A 352 16.45 1.55 -19.71
N ASP A 353 16.63 0.25 -19.57
CA ASP A 353 16.73 -0.67 -20.70
C ASP A 353 15.36 -0.80 -21.38
N THR A 354 15.30 -0.44 -22.65
CA THR A 354 14.04 -0.39 -23.41
C THR A 354 13.44 -1.77 -23.73
N ASN A 355 14.23 -2.84 -23.63
CA ASN A 355 13.74 -4.20 -23.89
C ASN A 355 13.17 -4.85 -22.64
N THR A 356 13.80 -4.60 -21.48
CA THR A 356 13.38 -5.17 -20.20
C THR A 356 12.50 -4.24 -19.38
N HIS A 357 12.49 -2.94 -19.71
CA HIS A 357 11.85 -1.88 -18.92
C HIS A 357 12.40 -1.80 -17.50
N ARG A 358 13.70 -2.06 -17.31
CA ARG A 358 14.35 -2.05 -16.00
C ARG A 358 15.55 -1.11 -15.96
N CYS A 359 15.73 -0.45 -14.82
CA CYS A 359 16.98 0.21 -14.49
C CYS A 359 18.08 -0.82 -14.25
N PRO A 360 19.31 -0.56 -14.67
CA PRO A 360 20.45 -1.34 -14.22
C PRO A 360 20.63 -1.27 -12.71
N ASP A 361 21.44 -2.21 -12.17
CA ASP A 361 21.87 -2.14 -10.76
C ASP A 361 22.76 -0.89 -10.57
N ASN A 362 22.42 -0.04 -9.61
CA ASN A 362 23.20 1.15 -9.28
C ASN A 362 24.36 0.87 -8.32
N GLY A 363 24.55 -0.40 -7.91
CA GLY A 363 25.64 -0.82 -7.04
C GLY A 363 25.45 -0.50 -5.56
N ALA A 364 24.27 -0.06 -5.13
CA ALA A 364 23.96 0.17 -3.73
C ALA A 364 24.02 -1.12 -2.91
N LYS A 365 24.75 -1.10 -1.80
CA LYS A 365 24.95 -2.25 -0.91
C LYS A 365 24.84 -1.84 0.56
N VAL A 366 24.53 -2.82 1.40
CA VAL A 366 24.51 -2.71 2.85
C VAL A 366 25.57 -3.64 3.43
N ASN A 367 26.39 -3.13 4.32
CA ASN A 367 27.29 -3.94 5.13
C ASN A 367 26.50 -4.51 6.31
N LEU A 368 26.38 -5.84 6.38
CA LEU A 368 25.60 -6.50 7.43
C LEU A 368 26.31 -6.58 8.80
N ASP A 369 27.57 -6.14 8.88
CA ASP A 369 28.29 -6.10 10.17
C ASP A 369 27.91 -4.86 11.00
N ASP A 370 27.56 -3.76 10.33
CA ASP A 370 27.31 -2.47 10.99
C ASP A 370 26.14 -1.66 10.38
N CYS A 371 25.46 -2.24 9.39
CA CYS A 371 24.38 -1.59 8.60
C CYS A 371 24.81 -0.30 7.87
N SER A 372 26.10 -0.08 7.65
CA SER A 372 26.58 1.01 6.83
C SER A 372 26.18 0.80 5.37
N ARG A 373 25.88 1.89 4.67
CA ARG A 373 25.41 1.90 3.28
C ARG A 373 26.49 2.42 2.35
N THR A 374 26.48 1.97 1.09
CA THR A 374 27.33 2.57 0.05
C THR A 374 27.08 4.08 -0.02
N ALA A 375 28.13 4.86 0.13
CA ALA A 375 28.05 6.32 0.09
C ALA A 375 27.90 6.83 -1.36
N ASN A 376 27.20 7.97 -1.52
CA ASN A 376 27.04 8.69 -2.79
C ASN A 376 26.42 7.86 -3.93
N VAL A 377 25.55 6.93 -3.61
CA VAL A 377 24.76 6.15 -4.57
C VAL A 377 23.28 6.44 -4.35
N GLY A 378 22.54 6.61 -5.44
CA GLY A 378 21.13 6.97 -5.42
C GLY A 378 20.88 8.44 -5.72
N ALA A 379 19.63 8.84 -5.73
CA ALA A 379 19.19 10.19 -6.02
C ALA A 379 18.37 10.80 -4.88
N SER A 380 18.58 12.07 -4.57
CA SER A 380 17.71 12.81 -3.64
C SER A 380 16.36 13.16 -4.25
N GLU A 381 16.29 13.18 -5.58
CA GLU A 381 15.10 13.50 -6.35
C GLU A 381 15.16 12.76 -7.69
N LEU A 382 14.00 12.19 -8.08
CA LEU A 382 13.79 11.64 -9.41
C LEU A 382 12.50 12.20 -9.97
N ARG A 383 12.56 12.77 -11.18
CA ARG A 383 11.38 13.23 -11.92
C ARG A 383 11.52 12.93 -13.39
N THR A 384 10.41 12.57 -14.02
CA THR A 384 10.38 12.25 -15.45
C THR A 384 9.00 12.39 -16.03
N LEU A 385 8.95 12.61 -17.32
CA LEU A 385 7.78 12.36 -18.15
C LEU A 385 7.95 11.00 -18.82
N TRP A 386 6.86 10.26 -18.89
CA TRP A 386 6.83 8.93 -19.48
C TRP A 386 5.54 8.70 -20.27
N GLN A 387 5.68 8.04 -21.40
CA GLN A 387 4.55 7.55 -22.20
C GLN A 387 4.60 6.03 -22.25
N ASP A 388 3.45 5.41 -22.04
CA ASP A 388 3.32 3.95 -22.08
C ASP A 388 3.71 3.41 -23.48
N PRO A 389 4.82 2.62 -23.62
CA PRO A 389 5.21 2.06 -24.90
C PRO A 389 4.17 1.08 -25.47
N ASP A 390 3.42 0.42 -24.57
CA ASP A 390 2.40 -0.58 -24.89
C ASP A 390 0.97 0.01 -24.78
N PHE A 391 0.85 1.32 -24.99
CA PHE A 391 -0.43 2.01 -24.94
C PHE A 391 -1.36 1.58 -26.08
N VAL A 392 -2.58 1.17 -25.71
CA VAL A 392 -3.65 0.86 -26.66
C VAL A 392 -4.78 1.88 -26.47
N PRO A 393 -5.10 2.69 -27.52
CA PRO A 393 -6.20 3.65 -27.45
C PRO A 393 -7.54 2.98 -27.06
N GLY A 394 -8.25 3.58 -26.13
CA GLY A 394 -9.55 3.09 -25.69
C GLY A 394 -9.53 1.87 -24.76
N GLN A 395 -8.35 1.28 -24.50
CA GLN A 395 -8.22 0.21 -23.51
C GLN A 395 -8.24 0.79 -22.10
N GLU A 396 -9.25 0.46 -21.31
CA GLU A 396 -9.33 0.85 -19.92
C GLU A 396 -8.18 0.27 -19.11
N ALA A 397 -7.55 1.11 -18.28
CA ALA A 397 -6.40 0.74 -17.49
C ALA A 397 -6.32 1.58 -16.21
N PHE A 398 -5.54 1.12 -15.25
CA PHE A 398 -5.03 1.97 -14.17
C PHE A 398 -3.51 2.02 -14.22
N TYR A 399 -2.98 3.14 -13.74
CA TYR A 399 -1.54 3.37 -13.60
C TYR A 399 -1.27 3.90 -12.20
N TYR A 400 -0.26 3.38 -11.52
CA TYR A 400 0.19 3.95 -10.25
C TYR A 400 1.71 3.92 -10.13
N VAL A 401 2.25 4.80 -9.31
CA VAL A 401 3.69 4.91 -9.07
C VAL A 401 4.10 4.06 -7.88
N ARG A 402 5.23 3.39 -8.02
CA ARG A 402 6.01 2.83 -6.92
C ARG A 402 7.42 3.44 -6.96
N VAL A 403 7.88 3.98 -5.84
CA VAL A 403 9.22 4.52 -5.66
C VAL A 403 10.00 3.60 -4.76
N LEU A 404 11.23 3.25 -5.13
CA LEU A 404 12.11 2.41 -4.32
C LEU A 404 13.32 3.20 -3.84
N GLU A 405 13.64 3.10 -2.55
CA GLU A 405 14.93 3.50 -2.00
C GLU A 405 16.01 2.46 -2.27
N ASN A 406 17.26 2.82 -2.08
CA ASN A 406 18.35 1.86 -1.96
C ASN A 406 18.16 0.97 -0.72
N PRO A 407 18.71 -0.26 -0.71
CA PRO A 407 18.54 -1.18 0.42
C PRO A 407 19.12 -0.64 1.71
N VAL A 408 18.47 -0.96 2.83
CA VAL A 408 18.90 -0.73 4.21
C VAL A 408 18.81 -2.04 5.00
N CYS A 409 19.42 -2.12 6.20
CA CYS A 409 19.17 -3.24 7.10
C CYS A 409 17.70 -3.27 7.51
N ARG A 410 17.10 -4.46 7.50
CA ARG A 410 15.81 -4.69 8.13
C ARG A 410 15.92 -4.61 9.65
N TRP A 411 14.88 -4.23 10.36
CA TRP A 411 14.84 -4.12 11.82
C TRP A 411 15.37 -5.37 12.55
N SER A 412 15.09 -6.56 12.02
CA SER A 412 15.58 -7.83 12.58
C SER A 412 17.11 -7.96 12.52
N THR A 413 17.74 -7.41 11.51
CA THR A 413 19.20 -7.32 11.39
C THR A 413 19.79 -6.33 12.40
N TRP A 414 19.14 -5.18 12.56
CA TRP A 414 19.52 -4.22 13.61
C TRP A 414 19.44 -4.82 15.02
N ASP A 415 18.38 -5.59 15.31
CA ASP A 415 18.24 -6.31 16.57
C ASP A 415 19.41 -7.28 16.79
N ALA A 416 19.76 -8.07 15.76
CA ALA A 416 20.86 -9.03 15.84
C ALA A 416 22.21 -8.34 16.11
N ILE A 417 22.56 -7.33 15.31
CA ILE A 417 23.83 -6.58 15.47
C ILE A 417 23.94 -5.96 16.86
N ARG A 418 22.88 -5.29 17.35
CA ARG A 418 22.86 -4.66 18.67
C ARG A 418 22.95 -5.66 19.82
N SER A 419 22.57 -6.89 19.57
CA SER A 419 22.64 -7.98 20.55
C SER A 419 23.91 -8.82 20.42
N GLY A 420 24.80 -8.51 19.46
CA GLY A 420 26.01 -9.28 19.19
C GLY A 420 25.74 -10.64 18.55
N GLU A 421 24.58 -10.80 17.94
CA GLU A 421 24.15 -12.01 17.24
C GLU A 421 24.28 -11.86 15.71
N GLN A 422 24.29 -12.99 15.00
CA GLN A 422 24.16 -12.97 13.54
C GLN A 422 22.69 -12.78 13.13
N PRO A 423 22.42 -12.08 12.01
CA PRO A 423 21.07 -11.99 11.47
C PRO A 423 20.44 -13.37 11.27
N ARG A 424 19.16 -13.47 11.59
CA ARG A 424 18.41 -14.71 11.50
C ARG A 424 18.27 -15.14 10.03
N PRO A 425 18.72 -16.37 9.64
CA PRO A 425 18.89 -16.74 8.23
C PRO A 425 17.60 -16.95 7.44
N ASP A 426 16.48 -17.19 8.10
CA ASP A 426 15.16 -17.37 7.48
C ASP A 426 14.37 -16.05 7.33
N LEU A 427 14.98 -14.92 7.69
CA LEU A 427 14.40 -13.58 7.49
C LEU A 427 15.25 -12.76 6.51
N PRO A 428 14.64 -11.85 5.73
CA PRO A 428 15.40 -10.91 4.91
C PRO A 428 16.35 -10.05 5.78
N ALA A 429 17.61 -10.02 5.40
CA ALA A 429 18.60 -9.20 6.13
C ALA A 429 18.48 -7.70 5.80
N THR A 430 18.01 -7.39 4.59
CA THR A 430 17.84 -6.03 4.08
C THR A 430 16.43 -5.80 3.57
N ILE A 431 16.05 -4.54 3.49
CA ILE A 431 14.77 -4.09 2.96
C ILE A 431 14.99 -2.89 2.03
N GLN A 432 14.15 -2.73 1.02
CA GLN A 432 14.06 -1.54 0.19
C GLN A 432 12.75 -0.83 0.50
N GLU A 433 12.83 0.23 1.28
CA GLU A 433 11.70 1.06 1.62
C GLU A 433 11.10 1.68 0.36
N ARG A 434 9.82 1.98 0.40
CA ARG A 434 9.10 2.40 -0.79
C ARG A 434 7.91 3.31 -0.52
N ALA A 435 7.44 3.91 -1.61
CA ALA A 435 6.20 4.66 -1.61
C ALA A 435 5.31 4.20 -2.76
N TRP A 436 3.98 4.38 -2.60
CA TRP A 436 2.97 4.08 -3.62
C TRP A 436 2.00 5.24 -3.76
N SER A 437 1.72 5.66 -4.99
CA SER A 437 0.66 6.64 -5.24
C SER A 437 -0.71 5.99 -5.31
N SER A 438 -1.78 6.74 -5.07
CA SER A 438 -3.10 6.39 -5.58
C SER A 438 -3.06 6.28 -7.11
N PRO A 439 -3.88 5.38 -7.72
CA PRO A 439 -3.87 5.18 -9.15
C PRO A 439 -4.50 6.34 -9.92
N ILE A 440 -4.04 6.56 -11.14
CA ILE A 440 -4.78 7.28 -12.18
C ILE A 440 -5.47 6.24 -13.04
N TRP A 441 -6.76 6.41 -13.26
CA TRP A 441 -7.56 5.57 -14.12
C TRP A 441 -7.62 6.17 -15.53
N TYR A 442 -7.46 5.35 -16.55
CA TYR A 442 -7.67 5.71 -17.94
C TYR A 442 -8.96 5.03 -18.41
N SER A 443 -10.01 5.80 -18.69
CA SER A 443 -11.34 5.24 -18.94
C SER A 443 -12.14 6.07 -19.95
N ALA A 444 -12.91 5.37 -20.79
CA ALA A 444 -13.87 5.97 -21.71
C ALA A 444 -15.18 6.36 -21.01
N SER A 445 -15.46 5.79 -19.83
CA SER A 445 -16.70 6.04 -19.10
C SER A 445 -16.83 7.48 -18.67
N THR A 446 -17.99 8.06 -18.92
CA THR A 446 -18.38 9.39 -18.42
C THR A 446 -18.93 9.34 -16.99
N ASP A 447 -19.02 8.16 -16.39
CA ASP A 447 -19.58 7.92 -15.07
C ASP A 447 -18.58 8.26 -13.93
N ASP A 448 -17.80 9.31 -14.12
CA ASP A 448 -17.18 10.00 -13.00
C ASP A 448 -18.25 10.87 -12.32
N ASN A 449 -19.04 10.23 -11.46
CA ASN A 449 -19.66 10.96 -10.36
C ASN A 449 -18.51 11.52 -9.48
N ASN A 450 -17.89 12.59 -9.95
CA ASN A 450 -17.17 13.52 -9.11
C ASN A 450 -18.20 14.01 -8.09
N PHE A 451 -18.26 13.36 -6.93
CA PHE A 451 -18.95 13.89 -5.76
C PHE A 451 -18.16 15.11 -5.25
N VAL A 452 -18.09 16.14 -6.08
CA VAL A 452 -17.73 17.49 -5.68
C VAL A 452 -19.03 18.18 -5.32
N HIS A 453 -19.36 18.19 -4.05
CA HIS A 453 -20.27 19.16 -3.43
C HIS A 453 -19.77 19.45 -2.02
#